data_ad2d02f30b41d7e1eb7e30c846d79bc1
#
_entry.id   ad2d02f30b41d7e1eb7e30c846d79bc1
#
_cell.length_a   1.000
_cell.length_b   1.000
_cell.length_c   1.000
_cell.angle_alpha   90.00
_cell.angle_beta   90.00
_cell.angle_gamma   90.00
#
_symmetry.space_group_name_H-M   'P 1'
#
loop_
_entity.id
_entity.type
_entity.pdbx_description
1 polymer ?
#
loop_
_entity_poly.entity_id
_entity_poly.type
_entity_poly.pdbx_seq_one_letter_code
_entity_poly.pdbx_strand_id
1 'polypeptide(L)'
;MALTESTMVNIGTPAPDFNLTDTMSGAKLNYDDVKGSKGTLVYFICNHCPYVIHTIEELVDVANDYEERGIGAVAISSNDVEKYPVDSPDNMEAFALNNLFTFPYLYDETQEVARAYDAACTPDIYLFDGQGKLYYRGRLDDSRPRSGKPVTGTDLRAALDDLLAGKPSPEKQYPSAGCGIKWKE
;
A
#
# COMPACT_ATOMS: atom_id res chain seq x y z
N MET A 1 9.79 17.63 6.65
CA MET A 1 9.91 16.20 6.41
C MET A 1 10.44 16.00 4.98
N ALA A 2 11.51 15.23 4.84
CA ALA A 2 12.12 15.04 3.53
C ALA A 2 11.26 14.12 2.65
N LEU A 3 11.12 14.48 1.38
CA LEU A 3 10.46 13.64 0.38
C LEU A 3 11.32 12.40 0.11
N THR A 4 10.72 11.22 0.22
CA THR A 4 11.36 9.94 -0.09
C THR A 4 10.61 9.29 -1.24
N GLU A 5 11.35 8.79 -2.23
CA GLU A 5 10.77 8.02 -3.32
C GLU A 5 10.92 6.53 -3.05
N SER A 6 9.97 5.75 -3.58
CA SER A 6 10.07 4.29 -3.50
C SER A 6 11.28 3.81 -4.28
N THR A 7 11.94 2.77 -3.74
CA THR A 7 12.94 2.01 -4.49
C THR A 7 12.22 1.19 -5.57
N MET A 8 12.87 0.92 -6.68
CA MET A 8 12.24 0.11 -7.73
C MET A 8 12.72 -1.34 -7.58
N VAL A 9 11.80 -2.22 -7.21
CA VAL A 9 12.03 -3.66 -7.12
C VAL A 9 11.73 -4.28 -8.49
N ASN A 10 12.47 -5.33 -8.85
CA ASN A 10 12.31 -5.98 -10.15
C ASN A 10 10.90 -6.57 -10.32
N ILE A 11 10.30 -6.28 -11.46
CA ILE A 11 9.03 -6.90 -11.85
C ILE A 11 9.22 -8.42 -11.89
N GLY A 12 8.20 -9.15 -11.43
CA GLY A 12 8.24 -10.60 -11.27
C GLY A 12 8.78 -11.08 -9.92
N THR A 13 9.24 -10.18 -9.06
CA THR A 13 9.67 -10.55 -7.71
C THR A 13 8.50 -11.13 -6.93
N PRO A 14 8.65 -12.32 -6.29
CA PRO A 14 7.59 -12.88 -5.46
C PRO A 14 7.26 -11.99 -4.26
N ALA A 15 5.98 -11.90 -3.93
CA ALA A 15 5.53 -11.18 -2.74
C ALA A 15 6.09 -11.86 -1.48
N PRO A 16 6.84 -11.15 -0.63
CA PRO A 16 7.22 -11.69 0.67
C PRO A 16 5.97 -11.99 1.50
N ASP A 17 5.96 -13.14 2.18
CA ASP A 17 4.88 -13.47 3.10
C ASP A 17 5.00 -12.66 4.38
N PHE A 18 3.94 -12.63 5.13
CA PHE A 18 3.87 -11.97 6.43
C PHE A 18 2.89 -12.71 7.34
N ASN A 19 2.95 -12.41 8.61
CA ASN A 19 1.96 -12.85 9.61
C ASN A 19 1.81 -11.74 10.63
N LEU A 20 0.87 -10.83 10.37
CA LEU A 20 0.70 -9.60 11.11
C LEU A 20 -0.72 -9.47 11.65
N THR A 21 -0.85 -8.75 12.76
CA THR A 21 -2.16 -8.51 13.39
C THR A 21 -2.92 -7.41 12.62
N ASP A 22 -4.15 -7.73 12.23
CA ASP A 22 -5.11 -6.75 11.73
C ASP A 22 -5.64 -5.93 12.90
N THR A 23 -5.46 -4.62 12.83
CA THR A 23 -5.84 -3.72 13.90
C THR A 23 -7.37 -3.56 14.07
N MET A 24 -8.15 -3.95 13.07
CA MET A 24 -9.62 -3.89 13.13
C MET A 24 -10.22 -5.17 13.71
N SER A 25 -9.76 -6.34 13.31
CA SER A 25 -10.32 -7.63 13.74
C SER A 25 -9.56 -8.29 14.88
N GLY A 26 -8.30 -7.90 15.10
CA GLY A 26 -7.40 -8.58 16.03
C GLY A 26 -6.84 -9.91 15.53
N ALA A 27 -7.24 -10.36 14.34
CA ALA A 27 -6.75 -11.60 13.75
C ALA A 27 -5.37 -11.43 13.14
N LYS A 28 -4.55 -12.48 13.19
CA LYS A 28 -3.31 -12.54 12.43
C LYS A 28 -3.59 -13.00 11.01
N LEU A 29 -3.11 -12.23 10.04
CA LEU A 29 -3.31 -12.48 8.62
C LEU A 29 -1.97 -12.62 7.91
N ASN A 30 -1.92 -13.53 6.95
CA ASN A 30 -0.79 -13.71 6.05
C ASN A 30 -1.17 -13.29 4.62
N TYR A 31 -0.23 -13.39 3.68
CA TYR A 31 -0.49 -13.01 2.29
C TYR A 31 -1.65 -13.81 1.68
N ASP A 32 -1.71 -15.11 1.93
CA ASP A 32 -2.79 -15.96 1.40
C ASP A 32 -4.16 -15.56 1.91
N ASP A 33 -4.25 -15.01 3.12
CA ASP A 33 -5.52 -14.55 3.70
C ASP A 33 -6.08 -13.31 3.00
N VAL A 34 -5.23 -12.50 2.38
CA VAL A 34 -5.62 -11.20 1.79
C VAL A 34 -5.55 -11.18 0.27
N LYS A 35 -4.90 -12.17 -0.35
CA LYS A 35 -4.71 -12.19 -1.81
C LYS A 35 -6.03 -12.32 -2.56
N GLY A 36 -6.09 -11.67 -3.71
CA GLY A 36 -7.17 -11.88 -4.68
C GLY A 36 -6.81 -12.97 -5.69
N SER A 37 -7.82 -13.51 -6.36
CA SER A 37 -7.61 -14.54 -7.38
C SER A 37 -6.86 -14.05 -8.60
N LYS A 38 -6.97 -12.77 -8.91
CA LYS A 38 -6.34 -12.14 -10.09
C LYS A 38 -5.20 -11.20 -9.77
N GLY A 39 -5.10 -10.74 -8.55
CA GLY A 39 -4.03 -9.86 -8.10
C GLY A 39 -4.26 -9.36 -6.69
N THR A 40 -3.26 -8.68 -6.16
CA THR A 40 -3.30 -8.18 -4.77
C THR A 40 -2.58 -6.83 -4.68
N LEU A 41 -3.26 -5.86 -4.08
CA LEU A 41 -2.69 -4.57 -3.71
C LEU A 41 -2.13 -4.63 -2.30
N VAL A 42 -0.89 -4.16 -2.15
CA VAL A 42 -0.25 -3.96 -0.84
C VAL A 42 0.14 -2.50 -0.72
N TYR A 43 -0.40 -1.83 0.30
CA TYR A 43 -0.12 -0.43 0.59
C TYR A 43 0.68 -0.30 1.88
N PHE A 44 1.88 0.24 1.83
CA PHE A 44 2.55 0.71 3.05
C PHE A 44 2.13 2.14 3.31
N ILE A 45 1.44 2.37 4.41
CA ILE A 45 0.88 3.68 4.79
C ILE A 45 1.11 3.94 6.27
N CYS A 46 0.80 5.15 6.72
CA CYS A 46 0.69 5.50 8.13
C CYS A 46 -0.47 6.48 8.32
N ASN A 47 -0.73 6.88 9.55
CA ASN A 47 -1.94 7.66 9.86
C ASN A 47 -1.74 9.17 9.72
N HIS A 48 -0.50 9.66 9.80
CA HIS A 48 -0.23 11.11 9.90
C HIS A 48 0.48 11.70 8.68
N CYS A 49 0.92 10.88 7.73
CA CYS A 49 1.66 11.36 6.58
C CYS A 49 0.77 12.21 5.65
N PRO A 50 1.14 13.46 5.33
CA PRO A 50 0.37 14.29 4.42
C PRO A 50 0.14 13.66 3.04
N TYR A 51 1.09 12.88 2.55
CA TYR A 51 0.98 12.16 1.28
C TYR A 51 -0.03 11.01 1.33
N VAL A 52 -0.17 10.36 2.48
CA VAL A 52 -1.21 9.34 2.70
C VAL A 52 -2.57 10.03 2.83
N ILE A 53 -2.68 11.06 3.65
CA ILE A 53 -3.94 11.80 3.85
C ILE A 53 -4.46 12.35 2.52
N HIS A 54 -3.56 12.83 1.66
CA HIS A 54 -3.89 13.33 0.33
C HIS A 54 -4.50 12.26 -0.58
N THR A 55 -4.08 11.00 -0.46
CA THR A 55 -4.40 9.92 -1.40
C THR A 55 -5.32 8.85 -0.82
N ILE A 56 -5.59 8.84 0.49
CA ILE A 56 -6.24 7.70 1.13
C ILE A 56 -7.64 7.41 0.61
N GLU A 57 -8.42 8.43 0.30
CA GLU A 57 -9.75 8.24 -0.25
C GLU A 57 -9.70 7.48 -1.58
N GLU A 58 -8.80 7.86 -2.47
CA GLU A 58 -8.64 7.18 -3.76
C GLU A 58 -8.03 5.77 -3.60
N LEU A 59 -7.10 5.58 -2.66
CA LEU A 59 -6.57 4.24 -2.36
C LEU A 59 -7.69 3.28 -1.91
N VAL A 60 -8.62 3.77 -1.10
CA VAL A 60 -9.79 3.00 -0.67
C VAL A 60 -10.74 2.75 -1.86
N ASP A 61 -11.02 3.78 -2.65
CA ASP A 61 -11.89 3.66 -3.83
C ASP A 61 -11.35 2.66 -4.85
N VAL A 62 -10.05 2.68 -5.12
CA VAL A 62 -9.40 1.71 -6.00
C VAL A 62 -9.58 0.29 -5.46
N ALA A 63 -9.32 0.06 -4.19
CA ALA A 63 -9.51 -1.27 -3.59
C ALA A 63 -10.96 -1.76 -3.73
N ASN A 64 -11.92 -0.88 -3.50
CA ASN A 64 -13.35 -1.20 -3.61
C ASN A 64 -13.76 -1.49 -5.05
N ASP A 65 -13.33 -0.67 -5.99
CA ASP A 65 -13.72 -0.77 -7.41
C ASP A 65 -13.22 -2.06 -8.07
N TYR A 66 -12.10 -2.59 -7.59
CA TYR A 66 -11.48 -3.79 -8.17
C TYR A 66 -11.69 -5.07 -7.37
N GLU A 67 -12.30 -5.00 -6.18
CA GLU A 67 -12.54 -6.18 -5.32
C GLU A 67 -13.35 -7.25 -6.04
N GLU A 68 -14.47 -6.89 -6.62
CA GLU A 68 -15.35 -7.84 -7.35
C GLU A 68 -14.70 -8.39 -8.63
N ARG A 69 -13.65 -7.75 -9.09
CA ARG A 69 -12.88 -8.17 -10.27
C ARG A 69 -11.71 -9.07 -9.91
N GLY A 70 -11.63 -9.53 -8.66
CA GLY A 70 -10.62 -10.49 -8.20
C GLY A 70 -9.33 -9.89 -7.65
N ILE A 71 -9.34 -8.60 -7.28
CA ILE A 71 -8.19 -7.93 -6.69
C ILE A 71 -8.38 -7.82 -5.18
N GLY A 72 -7.51 -8.49 -4.42
CA GLY A 72 -7.43 -8.33 -2.96
C GLY A 72 -6.64 -7.07 -2.59
N ALA A 73 -6.78 -6.63 -1.35
CA ALA A 73 -6.05 -5.47 -0.85
C ALA A 73 -5.70 -5.62 0.63
N VAL A 74 -4.58 -5.04 1.02
CA VAL A 74 -4.13 -4.96 2.41
C VAL A 74 -3.29 -3.70 2.58
N ALA A 75 -3.43 -3.03 3.72
CA ALA A 75 -2.55 -1.94 4.12
C ALA A 75 -1.68 -2.38 5.30
N ILE A 76 -0.45 -1.90 5.36
CA ILE A 76 0.52 -2.23 6.40
C ILE A 76 1.15 -0.92 6.89
N SER A 77 1.23 -0.74 8.20
CA SER A 77 1.99 0.34 8.83
C SER A 77 3.17 -0.22 9.60
N SER A 78 4.34 0.33 9.33
CA SER A 78 5.61 -0.12 9.92
C SER A 78 6.35 0.97 10.70
N ASN A 79 5.75 2.14 10.90
CA ASN A 79 6.39 3.25 11.61
C ASN A 79 6.67 2.91 13.07
N ASP A 80 7.77 3.46 13.58
CA ASP A 80 8.11 3.39 15.00
C ASP A 80 7.08 4.16 15.84
N VAL A 81 6.22 3.44 16.54
CA VAL A 81 5.12 4.02 17.33
C VAL A 81 5.57 4.58 18.68
N GLU A 82 6.76 4.25 19.15
CA GLU A 82 7.31 4.85 20.36
C GLU A 82 7.66 6.32 20.10
N LYS A 83 8.27 6.59 18.96
CA LYS A 83 8.59 7.96 18.54
C LYS A 83 7.39 8.68 17.92
N TYR A 84 6.49 7.93 17.29
CA TYR A 84 5.32 8.46 16.58
C TYR A 84 4.03 7.78 17.07
N PRO A 85 3.56 8.11 18.31
CA PRO A 85 2.38 7.45 18.88
C PRO A 85 1.10 7.62 18.08
N VAL A 86 1.04 8.62 17.21
CA VAL A 86 -0.09 8.84 16.28
C VAL A 86 -0.29 7.65 15.33
N ASP A 87 0.75 6.84 15.11
CA ASP A 87 0.70 5.65 14.26
C ASP A 87 0.49 4.35 15.05
N SER A 88 0.10 4.43 16.33
CA SER A 88 -0.18 3.26 17.16
C SER A 88 -1.29 2.38 16.59
N PRO A 89 -1.38 1.10 16.97
CA PRO A 89 -2.47 0.21 16.54
C PRO A 89 -3.87 0.75 16.83
N ASP A 90 -4.08 1.38 17.99
CA ASP A 90 -5.38 1.99 18.32
C ASP A 90 -5.72 3.13 17.36
N ASN A 91 -4.75 3.94 17.02
CA ASN A 91 -4.90 5.02 16.03
C ASN A 91 -5.04 4.49 14.60
N MET A 92 -4.42 3.35 14.29
CA MET A 92 -4.62 2.66 13.00
C MET A 92 -6.07 2.20 12.85
N GLU A 93 -6.64 1.60 13.89
CA GLU A 93 -8.06 1.21 13.88
C GLU A 93 -8.96 2.42 13.64
N ALA A 94 -8.76 3.51 14.39
CA ALA A 94 -9.52 4.74 14.22
C ALA A 94 -9.37 5.32 12.80
N PHE A 95 -8.16 5.33 12.26
CA PHE A 95 -7.90 5.81 10.90
C PHE A 95 -8.62 4.97 9.85
N ALA A 96 -8.58 3.65 10.00
CA ALA A 96 -9.27 2.73 9.09
C ALA A 96 -10.79 2.92 9.12
N LEU A 97 -11.38 3.06 10.32
CA LEU A 97 -12.80 3.30 10.48
C LEU A 97 -13.21 4.66 9.89
N ASN A 98 -12.45 5.71 10.16
CA ASN A 98 -12.75 7.05 9.69
C ASN A 98 -12.61 7.18 8.16
N ASN A 99 -11.76 6.38 7.53
CA ASN A 99 -11.54 6.39 6.09
C ASN A 99 -12.28 5.24 5.36
N LEU A 100 -13.17 4.53 6.06
CA LEU A 100 -14.05 3.51 5.50
C LEU A 100 -13.27 2.36 4.81
N PHE A 101 -12.20 1.90 5.44
CA PHE A 101 -11.43 0.76 4.92
C PHE A 101 -12.32 -0.48 4.82
N THR A 102 -12.27 -1.14 3.67
CA THR A 102 -12.91 -2.44 3.41
C THR A 102 -11.88 -3.57 3.37
N PHE A 103 -10.62 -3.26 3.61
CA PHE A 103 -9.49 -4.18 3.61
C PHE A 103 -8.76 -4.09 4.96
N PRO A 104 -7.98 -5.14 5.33
CA PRO A 104 -7.24 -5.14 6.59
C PRO A 104 -6.16 -4.05 6.66
N TYR A 105 -5.92 -3.59 7.90
CA TYR A 105 -4.83 -2.65 8.21
C TYR A 105 -3.92 -3.29 9.25
N LEU A 106 -2.77 -3.79 8.80
CA LEU A 106 -1.88 -4.65 9.59
C LEU A 106 -0.74 -3.84 10.22
N TYR A 107 -0.38 -4.22 11.44
CA TYR A 107 0.72 -3.59 12.18
C TYR A 107 2.00 -4.43 12.08
N ASP A 108 3.04 -3.85 11.48
CA ASP A 108 4.38 -4.43 11.32
C ASP A 108 5.31 -3.88 12.42
N GLU A 109 5.14 -4.41 13.65
CA GLU A 109 5.85 -3.91 14.82
C GLU A 109 7.37 -4.02 14.70
N THR A 110 7.87 -5.15 14.18
CA THR A 110 9.31 -5.40 14.04
C THR A 110 9.93 -4.71 12.83
N GLN A 111 9.12 -4.19 11.92
CA GLN A 111 9.55 -3.60 10.65
C GLN A 111 10.19 -4.60 9.68
N GLU A 112 10.14 -5.89 9.98
CA GLU A 112 10.69 -6.94 9.12
C GLU A 112 9.97 -7.04 7.79
N VAL A 113 8.64 -6.85 7.78
CA VAL A 113 7.84 -6.94 6.56
C VAL A 113 8.16 -5.76 5.64
N ALA A 114 8.25 -4.54 6.16
CA ALA A 114 8.65 -3.39 5.36
C ALA A 114 10.03 -3.58 4.74
N ARG A 115 10.97 -4.15 5.50
CA ARG A 115 12.32 -4.45 4.98
C ARG A 115 12.29 -5.52 3.90
N ALA A 116 11.51 -6.58 4.09
CA ALA A 116 11.36 -7.67 3.11
C ALA A 116 10.77 -7.18 1.78
N TYR A 117 9.84 -6.20 1.85
CA TYR A 117 9.25 -5.57 0.67
C TYR A 117 10.13 -4.47 0.08
N ASP A 118 11.21 -4.10 0.74
CA ASP A 118 12.03 -2.93 0.40
C ASP A 118 11.17 -1.65 0.35
N ALA A 119 10.24 -1.54 1.29
CA ALA A 119 9.40 -0.35 1.42
C ALA A 119 10.23 0.83 1.94
N ALA A 120 10.05 1.99 1.36
CA ALA A 120 10.88 3.16 1.63
C ALA A 120 10.07 4.36 2.14
N CYS A 121 8.85 4.51 1.67
CA CYS A 121 8.03 5.69 1.94
C CYS A 121 6.57 5.31 2.18
N THR A 122 5.77 6.28 2.54
CA THR A 122 4.32 6.16 2.64
C THR A 122 3.64 7.29 1.85
N PRO A 123 2.68 6.99 0.96
CA PRO A 123 2.29 5.63 0.55
C PRO A 123 3.34 4.96 -0.33
N ASP A 124 3.56 3.67 -0.14
CA ASP A 124 4.35 2.84 -1.04
C ASP A 124 3.44 1.73 -1.57
N ILE A 125 3.28 1.62 -2.89
CA ILE A 125 2.21 0.86 -3.52
C ILE A 125 2.79 -0.28 -4.34
N TYR A 126 2.25 -1.48 -4.12
CA TYR A 126 2.61 -2.71 -4.83
C TYR A 126 1.36 -3.35 -5.41
N LEU A 127 1.43 -3.78 -6.65
CA LEU A 127 0.42 -4.64 -7.26
C LEU A 127 1.08 -5.95 -7.67
N PHE A 128 0.65 -7.05 -7.06
CA PHE A 128 1.07 -8.40 -7.41
C PHE A 128 0.02 -9.05 -8.32
N ASP A 129 0.46 -9.90 -9.24
CA ASP A 129 -0.45 -10.64 -10.10
C ASP A 129 -1.10 -11.83 -9.34
N GLY A 130 -1.95 -12.60 -10.03
CA GLY A 130 -2.63 -13.74 -9.45
C GLY A 130 -1.73 -14.88 -8.99
N GLN A 131 -0.45 -14.84 -9.34
CA GLN A 131 0.56 -15.80 -8.90
C GLN A 131 1.47 -15.22 -7.80
N GLY A 132 1.15 -14.04 -7.29
CA GLY A 132 1.93 -13.38 -6.25
C GLY A 132 3.24 -12.77 -6.72
N LYS A 133 3.36 -12.46 -8.00
CA LYS A 133 4.56 -11.83 -8.58
C LYS A 133 4.32 -10.35 -8.84
N LEU A 134 5.32 -9.53 -8.57
CA LEU A 134 5.21 -8.08 -8.73
C LEU A 134 4.93 -7.73 -10.19
N TYR A 135 3.82 -7.02 -10.38
CA TYR A 135 3.36 -6.52 -11.67
C TYR A 135 3.56 -5.01 -11.81
N TYR A 136 3.31 -4.26 -10.73
CA TYR A 136 3.43 -2.82 -10.71
C TYR A 136 3.95 -2.36 -9.35
N ARG A 137 4.97 -1.53 -9.36
CA ARG A 137 5.42 -0.78 -8.21
C ARG A 137 5.58 0.68 -8.61
N GLY A 138 4.69 1.51 -8.15
CA GLY A 138 4.69 2.89 -8.58
C GLY A 138 3.68 3.76 -7.86
N ARG A 139 3.53 4.96 -8.36
CA ARG A 139 2.65 5.96 -7.78
C ARG A 139 1.19 5.69 -8.12
N LEU A 140 0.30 6.28 -7.30
CA LEU A 140 -1.14 6.28 -7.56
C LEU A 140 -1.48 7.09 -8.81
N ASP A 141 -0.96 8.30 -8.88
CA ASP A 141 -1.08 9.25 -9.98
C ASP A 141 0.02 10.32 -9.86
N ASP A 142 -0.04 11.36 -10.67
CA ASP A 142 0.94 12.44 -10.66
C ASP A 142 0.62 13.57 -9.66
N SER A 143 -0.46 13.42 -8.87
CA SER A 143 -0.82 14.40 -7.84
C SER A 143 0.10 14.31 -6.63
N ARG A 144 0.27 15.43 -5.97
CA ARG A 144 0.97 15.56 -4.68
C ARG A 144 0.26 16.61 -3.85
N PRO A 145 0.41 16.60 -2.52
CA PRO A 145 -0.08 17.71 -1.71
C PRO A 145 0.41 19.04 -2.27
N ARG A 146 -0.49 20.01 -2.42
CA ARG A 146 -0.21 21.35 -2.94
C ARG A 146 0.23 21.43 -4.41
N SER A 147 0.12 20.36 -5.19
CA SER A 147 0.46 20.39 -6.62
C SER A 147 -0.59 21.07 -7.48
N GLY A 148 -1.81 21.24 -6.96
CA GLY A 148 -2.95 21.73 -7.75
C GLY A 148 -3.53 20.69 -8.70
N LYS A 149 -2.95 19.49 -8.75
CA LYS A 149 -3.45 18.40 -9.58
C LYS A 149 -4.45 17.55 -8.80
N PRO A 150 -5.57 17.12 -9.44
CA PRO A 150 -6.54 16.28 -8.76
C PRO A 150 -5.98 14.87 -8.51
N VAL A 151 -6.46 14.22 -7.45
CA VAL A 151 -6.21 12.79 -7.18
C VAL A 151 -7.16 11.98 -8.05
N THR A 152 -6.63 11.21 -8.97
CA THR A 152 -7.42 10.44 -9.95
C THR A 152 -7.15 8.95 -9.91
N GLY A 153 -6.03 8.53 -9.34
CA GLY A 153 -5.59 7.12 -9.36
C GLY A 153 -5.19 6.60 -10.74
N THR A 154 -4.99 7.49 -11.70
CA THR A 154 -4.84 7.13 -13.12
C THR A 154 -3.75 6.08 -13.36
N ASP A 155 -2.58 6.23 -12.76
CA ASP A 155 -1.46 5.33 -13.02
C ASP A 155 -1.72 3.93 -12.43
N LEU A 156 -2.22 3.86 -11.20
CA LEU A 156 -2.53 2.58 -10.56
C LEU A 156 -3.72 1.89 -11.23
N ARG A 157 -4.77 2.65 -11.57
CA ARG A 157 -5.94 2.10 -12.27
C ARG A 157 -5.57 1.55 -13.64
N ALA A 158 -4.71 2.24 -14.39
CA ALA A 158 -4.22 1.75 -15.68
C ALA A 158 -3.44 0.43 -15.53
N ALA A 159 -2.60 0.30 -14.51
CA ALA A 159 -1.87 -0.93 -14.24
C ALA A 159 -2.82 -2.08 -13.87
N LEU A 160 -3.85 -1.81 -13.07
CA LEU A 160 -4.88 -2.80 -12.72
C LEU A 160 -5.66 -3.26 -13.95
N ASP A 161 -6.07 -2.33 -14.80
CA ASP A 161 -6.81 -2.64 -16.03
C ASP A 161 -5.95 -3.48 -16.99
N ASP A 162 -4.67 -3.16 -17.12
CA ASP A 162 -3.72 -3.92 -17.93
C ASP A 162 -3.52 -5.34 -17.37
N LEU A 163 -3.37 -5.49 -16.07
CA LEU A 163 -3.27 -6.79 -15.41
C LEU A 163 -4.51 -7.65 -15.70
N LEU A 164 -5.68 -7.09 -15.52
CA LEU A 164 -6.95 -7.80 -15.73
C LEU A 164 -7.21 -8.13 -17.20
N ALA A 165 -6.63 -7.35 -18.12
CA ALA A 165 -6.69 -7.62 -19.56
C ALA A 165 -5.64 -8.64 -20.02
N GLY A 166 -4.81 -9.17 -19.13
CA GLY A 166 -3.76 -10.12 -19.46
C GLY A 166 -2.56 -9.52 -20.17
N LYS A 167 -2.40 -8.21 -20.10
CA LYS A 167 -1.25 -7.52 -20.72
C LYS A 167 0.00 -7.67 -19.85
N PRO A 168 1.21 -7.56 -20.46
CA PRO A 168 2.44 -7.53 -19.70
C PRO A 168 2.52 -6.27 -18.83
N SER A 169 3.35 -6.33 -17.78
CA SER A 169 3.61 -5.18 -16.89
C SER A 169 4.03 -3.95 -17.70
N PRO A 170 3.54 -2.74 -17.33
CA PRO A 170 3.96 -1.51 -18.00
C PRO A 170 5.47 -1.33 -17.96
N GLU A 171 6.08 -1.02 -19.08
CA GLU A 171 7.54 -0.80 -19.16
C GLU A 171 7.99 0.38 -18.33
N LYS A 172 7.19 1.45 -18.29
CA LYS A 172 7.51 2.66 -17.56
C LYS A 172 6.61 2.76 -16.31
N GLN A 173 7.26 2.76 -15.15
CA GLN A 173 6.60 2.92 -13.86
C GLN A 173 7.29 4.06 -13.10
N TYR A 174 6.49 5.01 -12.64
CA TYR A 174 7.00 6.13 -11.86
C TYR A 174 6.95 5.79 -10.37
N PRO A 175 8.04 6.06 -9.61
CA PRO A 175 8.04 5.72 -8.18
C PRO A 175 6.95 6.49 -7.42
N SER A 176 6.42 5.85 -6.40
CA SER A 176 5.64 6.55 -5.37
C SER A 176 6.56 7.47 -4.60
N ALA A 177 6.02 8.54 -4.05
CA ALA A 177 6.77 9.50 -3.27
C ALA A 177 5.96 9.92 -2.05
N GLY A 178 6.63 10.13 -0.95
CA GLY A 178 5.99 10.52 0.29
C GLY A 178 6.96 10.71 1.44
N CYS A 179 6.46 10.51 2.65
CA CYS A 179 7.30 10.55 3.85
C CYS A 179 8.08 9.24 3.98
N GLY A 180 9.34 9.32 4.38
CA GLY A 180 10.12 8.12 4.70
C GLY A 180 9.50 7.33 5.85
N ILE A 181 9.60 6.01 5.79
CA ILE A 181 9.22 5.14 6.91
C ILE A 181 10.06 5.49 8.13
N LYS A 182 9.42 5.54 9.30
CA LYS A 182 10.07 5.88 10.56
C LYS A 182 10.68 4.63 11.18
N TRP A 183 11.95 4.40 10.87
CA TRP A 183 12.66 3.21 11.33
C TRP A 183 13.04 3.32 12.81
N LYS A 184 12.99 2.18 13.52
CA LYS A 184 13.56 2.05 14.86
C LYS A 184 15.07 2.10 14.76
N GLU A 185 15.71 2.71 15.77
CA GLU A 185 17.18 2.77 15.91
C GLU A 185 17.75 1.46 16.44
#